data_892c422a653728f64faa7a416ceae978
#
_entry.id   892c422a653728f64faa7a416ceae978
#
_cell.length_a   1.000
_cell.length_b   1.000
_cell.length_c   1.000
_cell.angle_alpha   90.00
_cell.angle_beta   90.00
_cell.angle_gamma   90.00
#
_symmetry.space_group_name_H-M   'P 1'
#
loop_
_entity.id
_entity.type
_entity.pdbx_description
1 polymer ?
#
loop_
_entity_poly.entity_id
_entity_poly.type
_entity_poly.pdbx_seq_one_letter_code
_entity_poly.pdbx_strand_id
1 'polypeptide(L)'
;MNRLIEKNDLIKDKLKYFNNPIILELGVNRGGSTKIFLDYAERNNGKVFSIDIKDCSNVSNSKKWNFLKSDDLNYNYITSTFPEIID
;
A
#
# COMPACT_ATOMS: atom_id res chain seq x y z
N MET A 1 -1.18 -11.83 -10.05
CA MET A 1 -1.26 -10.52 -9.36
C MET A 1 0.12 -10.00 -9.05
N ASN A 2 0.40 -8.77 -9.40
CA ASN A 2 1.67 -8.11 -9.09
C ASN A 2 1.55 -7.43 -7.73
N ARG A 3 2.11 -8.05 -6.72
CA ARG A 3 2.04 -7.54 -5.35
C ARG A 3 3.44 -7.37 -4.79
N LEU A 4 3.66 -6.24 -4.13
CA LEU A 4 4.91 -5.93 -3.46
C LEU A 4 4.63 -5.52 -2.02
N ILE A 5 5.34 -6.14 -1.08
CA ILE A 5 5.32 -5.75 0.33
C ILE A 5 6.69 -5.20 0.66
N GLU A 6 6.77 -3.90 0.91
CA GLU A 6 8.07 -3.25 0.98
C GLU A 6 8.04 -2.00 1.84
N LYS A 7 9.20 -1.60 2.36
CA LYS A 7 9.33 -0.40 3.22
C LYS A 7 10.61 0.39 2.97
N ASN A 8 11.35 0.15 1.91
CA ASN A 8 12.66 0.76 1.76
C ASN A 8 12.84 1.49 0.45
N ASP A 9 13.98 2.16 0.32
CA ASP A 9 14.27 3.06 -0.80
C ASP A 9 14.54 2.36 -2.12
N LEU A 10 14.73 1.04 -2.10
CA LEU A 10 14.96 0.26 -3.33
C LEU A 10 13.68 -0.02 -4.09
N ILE A 11 12.54 0.37 -3.54
CA ILE A 11 11.22 0.15 -4.10
C ILE A 11 11.09 0.66 -5.52
N LYS A 12 11.62 1.86 -5.80
CA LYS A 12 11.46 2.46 -7.12
C LYS A 12 11.99 1.58 -8.25
N ASP A 13 13.10 0.92 -8.01
CA ASP A 13 13.68 0.03 -9.02
C ASP A 13 12.84 -1.22 -9.24
N LYS A 14 12.25 -1.74 -8.17
CA LYS A 14 11.39 -2.92 -8.27
C LYS A 14 10.06 -2.60 -8.94
N LEU A 15 9.46 -1.46 -8.61
CA LEU A 15 8.12 -1.11 -9.09
C LEU A 15 8.08 -0.93 -10.60
N LYS A 16 9.15 -0.51 -11.23
CA LYS A 16 9.15 -0.29 -12.69
C LYS A 16 8.86 -1.55 -13.51
N TYR A 17 8.89 -2.72 -12.88
CA TYR A 17 8.62 -3.98 -13.57
C TYR A 17 7.17 -4.45 -13.42
N PHE A 18 6.32 -3.68 -12.72
CA PHE A 18 4.93 -4.09 -12.49
C PHE A 18 3.96 -3.25 -13.30
N ASN A 19 2.97 -3.90 -13.90
CA ASN A 19 1.80 -3.26 -14.50
C ASN A 19 0.60 -3.50 -13.61
N ASN A 20 -0.22 -2.48 -13.40
CA ASN A 20 -1.39 -2.55 -12.52
C ASN A 20 -1.03 -3.10 -11.14
N PRO A 21 0.00 -2.56 -10.49
CA PRO A 21 0.50 -3.15 -9.27
C PRO A 21 -0.50 -3.02 -8.12
N ILE A 22 -0.51 -4.05 -7.28
CA ILE A 22 -1.20 -3.99 -5.99
C ILE A 22 -0.10 -4.00 -4.93
N ILE A 23 -0.01 -2.91 -4.18
CA ILE A 23 1.06 -2.69 -3.21
C ILE A 23 0.46 -2.75 -1.82
N LEU A 24 1.03 -3.59 -0.96
CA LEU A 24 0.68 -3.64 0.45
C LEU A 24 1.80 -3.01 1.26
N GLU A 25 1.47 -1.94 1.96
CA GLU A 25 2.40 -1.23 2.83
C GLU A 25 2.06 -1.49 4.29
N LEU A 26 3.03 -1.97 5.05
CA LEU A 26 2.90 -2.18 6.49
C LEU A 26 3.63 -1.07 7.22
N GLY A 27 2.87 -0.15 7.79
CA GLY A 27 3.41 1.04 8.45
C GLY A 27 3.49 2.23 7.52
N VAL A 28 2.69 3.23 7.80
CA VAL A 28 2.62 4.46 6.99
C VAL A 28 3.55 5.54 7.53
N ASN A 29 3.62 5.65 8.86
CA ASN A 29 4.36 6.71 9.54
C ASN A 29 3.93 8.10 9.05
N ARG A 30 4.84 8.86 8.46
CA ARG A 30 4.57 10.20 7.94
C ARG A 30 4.20 10.19 6.46
N GLY A 31 4.15 9.01 5.84
CA GLY A 31 3.70 8.88 4.47
C GLY A 31 4.78 9.00 3.40
N GLY A 32 6.06 8.94 3.78
CA GLY A 32 7.14 9.04 2.80
C GLY A 32 7.10 7.93 1.76
N SER A 33 7.06 6.69 2.21
CA SER A 33 6.93 5.54 1.32
C SER A 33 5.57 5.53 0.63
N THR A 34 4.51 5.88 1.36
CA THR A 34 3.16 5.91 0.84
C THR A 34 3.06 6.78 -0.40
N LYS A 35 3.67 7.96 -0.36
CA LYS A 35 3.64 8.89 -1.50
C LYS A 35 4.36 8.33 -2.72
N ILE A 36 5.46 7.62 -2.52
CA ILE A 36 6.19 6.96 -3.60
C ILE A 36 5.32 5.90 -4.24
N PHE A 37 4.68 5.06 -3.42
CA PHE A 37 3.79 4.01 -3.91
C PHE A 37 2.60 4.58 -4.67
N LEU A 38 2.00 5.64 -4.13
CA LEU A 38 0.82 6.26 -4.76
C LEU A 38 1.17 6.91 -6.09
N ASP A 39 2.30 7.58 -6.18
CA ASP A 39 2.77 8.16 -7.43
C ASP A 39 2.92 7.08 -8.51
N TYR A 40 3.52 5.96 -8.14
CA TYR A 40 3.67 4.84 -9.04
C TYR A 40 2.31 4.22 -9.42
N ALA A 41 1.43 4.03 -8.44
CA ALA A 41 0.12 3.44 -8.68
C ALA A 41 -0.72 4.30 -9.62
N GLU A 42 -0.66 5.62 -9.47
CA GLU A 42 -1.40 6.52 -10.34
C GLU A 42 -0.90 6.46 -11.79
N ARG A 43 0.42 6.32 -11.97
CA ARG A 43 1.00 6.25 -13.30
C ARG A 43 0.83 4.89 -13.97
N ASN A 44 0.60 3.85 -13.20
CA ASN A 44 0.57 2.48 -13.71
C ASN A 44 -0.76 1.75 -13.45
N ASN A 45 -1.79 2.52 -13.13
CA ASN A 45 -3.14 1.98 -12.88
C ASN A 45 -3.15 0.92 -11.78
N GLY A 46 -2.43 1.19 -10.70
CA GLY A 46 -2.33 0.29 -9.56
C GLY A 46 -3.16 0.76 -8.38
N LYS A 47 -2.98 0.08 -7.26
CA LYS A 47 -3.61 0.41 -5.98
C LYS A 47 -2.61 0.24 -4.85
N VAL A 48 -2.76 1.06 -3.80
CA VAL A 48 -1.96 0.94 -2.58
C VAL A 48 -2.89 0.64 -1.42
N PHE A 49 -2.57 -0.40 -0.68
CA PHE A 49 -3.24 -0.76 0.56
C PHE A 49 -2.25 -0.59 1.69
N SER A 50 -2.57 0.29 2.63
CA SER A 50 -1.66 0.61 3.73
C SER A 50 -2.31 0.32 5.07
N ILE A 51 -1.52 -0.22 5.98
CA ILE A 51 -1.98 -0.60 7.30
C ILE A 51 -1.07 0.04 8.33
N ASP A 52 -1.66 0.66 9.34
CA ASP A 52 -0.91 1.21 10.46
C ASP A 52 -1.76 1.11 11.71
N ILE A 53 -1.12 0.93 12.83
CA ILE A 53 -1.80 0.89 14.12
C ILE A 53 -2.31 2.29 14.51
N LYS A 54 -1.67 3.32 14.00
CA LYS A 54 -2.09 4.71 14.18
C LYS A 54 -3.02 5.14 13.06
N ASP A 55 -3.90 6.08 13.33
CA ASP A 55 -4.75 6.65 12.29
C ASP A 55 -3.91 7.58 11.40
N CYS A 56 -3.56 7.09 10.22
CA CYS A 56 -2.81 7.84 9.23
C CYS A 56 -3.68 8.24 8.03
N SER A 57 -4.99 8.20 8.19
CA SER A 57 -5.93 8.40 7.08
C SER A 57 -5.81 9.77 6.42
N ASN A 58 -5.20 10.74 7.08
CA ASN A 58 -5.01 12.09 6.54
C ASN A 58 -3.74 12.26 5.69
N VAL A 59 -2.96 11.19 5.50
CA VAL A 59 -1.71 11.26 4.73
C VAL A 59 -1.99 11.53 3.25
N SER A 60 -3.06 10.98 2.71
CA SER A 60 -3.43 11.18 1.31
C SER A 60 -4.93 11.08 1.12
N ASN A 61 -5.44 11.75 0.08
CA ASN A 61 -6.82 11.60 -0.37
C ASN A 61 -6.90 10.95 -1.75
N SER A 62 -5.84 10.31 -2.19
CA SER A 62 -5.81 9.63 -3.48
C SER A 62 -6.84 8.50 -3.52
N LYS A 63 -7.56 8.37 -4.64
CA LYS A 63 -8.50 7.28 -4.87
C LYS A 63 -7.81 5.94 -5.03
N LYS A 64 -6.51 5.93 -5.28
CA LYS A 64 -5.71 4.71 -5.37
C LYS A 64 -5.25 4.20 -4.02
N TRP A 65 -5.53 4.94 -2.94
CA TRP A 65 -5.08 4.60 -1.60
C TRP A 65 -6.22 4.05 -0.75
N ASN A 66 -5.96 2.91 -0.14
CA ASN A 66 -6.87 2.24 0.77
C ASN A 66 -6.16 2.07 2.11
N PHE A 67 -6.58 2.83 3.11
CA PHE A 67 -5.95 2.80 4.42
C PHE A 67 -6.79 2.03 5.42
N LEU A 68 -6.14 1.20 6.23
CA LEU A 68 -6.78 0.47 7.32
C LEU A 68 -5.98 0.69 8.61
N LYS A 69 -6.66 1.20 9.64
CA LYS A 69 -6.08 1.28 10.97
C LYS A 69 -6.21 -0.09 11.63
N SER A 70 -5.11 -0.78 11.78
CA SER A 70 -5.09 -2.12 12.39
C SER A 70 -3.67 -2.50 12.76
N ASP A 71 -3.56 -3.48 13.67
CA ASP A 71 -2.34 -4.20 13.91
C ASP A 71 -2.01 -5.03 12.66
N ASP A 72 -0.79 -4.95 12.17
CA ASP A 72 -0.38 -5.70 10.98
C ASP A 72 -0.34 -7.21 11.20
N LEU A 73 -0.47 -7.68 12.44
CA LEU A 73 -0.59 -9.09 12.76
C LEU A 73 -2.02 -9.61 12.68
N ASN A 74 -3.00 -8.72 12.50
CA ASN A 74 -4.42 -9.13 12.43
C ASN A 74 -4.78 -9.53 11.00
N TYR A 75 -4.27 -10.66 10.57
CA TYR A 75 -4.38 -11.15 9.20
C TYR A 75 -5.83 -11.27 8.73
N ASN A 76 -6.70 -11.87 9.57
CA ASN A 76 -8.09 -12.09 9.18
C ASN A 76 -8.84 -10.77 8.94
N TYR A 77 -8.62 -9.78 9.78
CA TYR A 77 -9.25 -8.48 9.62
C TYR A 77 -8.75 -7.78 8.35
N ILE A 78 -7.45 -7.82 8.12
CA ILE A 78 -6.83 -7.20 6.98
C ILE A 78 -7.33 -7.81 5.67
N THR A 79 -7.35 -9.14 5.58
CA THR A 79 -7.75 -9.81 4.36
C THR A 79 -9.26 -9.74 4.12
N SER A 80 -10.06 -9.65 5.18
CA SER A 80 -11.51 -9.43 5.06
C SER A 80 -11.82 -8.03 4.55
N THR A 81 -11.04 -7.04 4.99
CA THR A 81 -11.23 -5.64 4.58
C THR A 81 -10.69 -5.39 3.18
N PHE A 82 -9.54 -5.99 2.87
CA PHE A 82 -8.85 -5.82 1.59
C PHE A 82 -8.68 -7.16 0.88
N PRO A 83 -9.76 -7.73 0.33
CA PRO A 83 -9.64 -9.06 -0.31
C PRO A 83 -8.70 -9.08 -1.52
N GLU A 84 -8.45 -7.93 -2.14
CA GLU A 84 -7.56 -7.86 -3.31
C GLU A 84 -6.10 -8.18 -2.99
N ILE A 85 -5.68 -8.11 -1.72
CA ILE A 85 -4.30 -8.42 -1.35
C ILE A 85 -4.05 -9.92 -1.19
N ILE A 86 -5.08 -10.74 -1.30
CA ILE A 86 -4.96 -12.19 -1.25
C ILE A 86 -4.63 -12.68 -2.66
N ASP A 87 -3.58 -13.45 -2.78
CA ASP A 87 -3.21 -14.05 -4.06
C ASP A 87 -4.05 -15.26 -4.39
#